data_89a6c876d9deb821d65543ad8dccbdba
#
_entry.id   89a6c876d9deb821d65543ad8dccbdba
#
_cell.length_a   1.000
_cell.length_b   1.000
_cell.length_c   1.000
_cell.angle_alpha   90.00
_cell.angle_beta   90.00
_cell.angle_gamma   90.00
#
_symmetry.space_group_name_H-M   'P 1'
#
loop_
_entity.id
_entity.type
_entity.pdbx_description
1 polymer ?
#
loop_
_entity_poly.entity_id
_entity_poly.type
_entity_poly.pdbx_seq_one_letter_code
_entity_poly.pdbx_strand_id
1 'polypeptide(L)'
;MNPIGPIVALLLGVFSTPALAETIHGTLYKDQHCECCEAHAEYLRKNGFDLKIEAAKNLAERSIQAGVPPGFQGCHIIKINGYVFEGHITSDIIKRLLAEHPQDVIGLSLPGMPSGVPGMEGPRNSSLAVYAIKKNGTTKTYATQ
;
A
#
# COMPACT_ATOMS: atom_id res chain seq x y z
N MET A 1 13.88 51.15 -48.49
CA MET A 1 14.42 49.77 -48.68
C MET A 1 14.75 49.27 -47.28
N ASN A 2 13.84 48.49 -46.60
CA ASN A 2 14.07 47.89 -45.28
C ASN A 2 14.53 46.46 -45.48
N PRO A 3 15.64 46.02 -44.91
CA PRO A 3 16.00 44.61 -44.91
C PRO A 3 15.25 43.87 -43.78
N ILE A 4 14.43 42.91 -44.16
CA ILE A 4 13.79 41.96 -43.23
C ILE A 4 14.85 40.93 -42.89
N GLY A 5 15.32 40.94 -41.62
CA GLY A 5 16.21 39.91 -41.10
C GLY A 5 15.46 38.60 -40.79
N PRO A 6 16.08 37.44 -40.95
CA PRO A 6 15.42 36.18 -40.66
C PRO A 6 15.23 35.96 -39.15
N ILE A 7 13.97 35.71 -38.75
CA ILE A 7 13.64 35.27 -37.40
C ILE A 7 14.00 33.78 -37.29
N VAL A 8 15.06 33.47 -36.55
CA VAL A 8 15.41 32.10 -36.17
C VAL A 8 14.52 31.68 -35.00
N ALA A 9 13.50 30.89 -35.27
CA ALA A 9 12.68 30.27 -34.24
C ALA A 9 13.46 29.13 -33.59
N LEU A 10 13.91 29.36 -32.34
CA LEU A 10 14.56 28.34 -31.51
C LEU A 10 13.49 27.40 -30.96
N LEU A 11 13.34 26.23 -31.56
CA LEU A 11 12.48 25.15 -31.08
C LEU A 11 13.14 24.50 -29.82
N LEU A 12 12.70 24.90 -28.62
CA LEU A 12 13.05 24.24 -27.38
C LEU A 12 12.32 22.89 -27.33
N GLY A 13 13.01 21.83 -27.72
CA GLY A 13 12.53 20.47 -27.55
C GLY A 13 12.39 20.11 -26.06
N VAL A 14 11.15 19.88 -25.57
CA VAL A 14 10.88 19.39 -24.23
C VAL A 14 11.22 17.91 -24.21
N PHE A 15 12.40 17.55 -23.72
CA PHE A 15 12.77 16.17 -23.44
C PHE A 15 12.03 15.73 -22.17
N SER A 16 10.90 15.03 -22.33
CA SER A 16 10.25 14.30 -21.25
C SER A 16 11.12 13.10 -20.87
N THR A 17 11.87 13.21 -19.78
CA THR A 17 12.55 12.04 -19.18
C THR A 17 11.49 11.11 -18.59
N PRO A 18 11.50 9.79 -18.88
CA PRO A 18 10.64 8.86 -18.22
C PRO A 18 10.97 8.85 -16.71
N ALA A 19 10.00 9.22 -15.88
CA ALA A 19 10.13 9.05 -14.44
C ALA A 19 10.16 7.55 -14.15
N LEU A 20 11.29 7.03 -13.71
CA LEU A 20 11.37 5.68 -13.13
C LEU A 20 10.48 5.66 -11.90
N ALA A 21 9.46 4.81 -11.89
CA ALA A 21 8.63 4.63 -10.72
C ALA A 21 9.52 4.16 -9.55
N GLU A 22 9.55 4.96 -8.48
CA GLU A 22 10.34 4.63 -7.28
C GLU A 22 9.79 3.36 -6.63
N THR A 23 10.68 2.43 -6.29
CA THR A 23 10.33 1.19 -5.61
C THR A 23 9.95 1.51 -4.15
N ILE A 24 8.80 1.00 -3.72
CA ILE A 24 8.28 1.21 -2.35
C ILE A 24 8.83 0.12 -1.44
N HIS A 25 9.71 0.51 -0.50
CA HIS A 25 10.32 -0.44 0.44
C HIS A 25 9.49 -0.59 1.72
N GLY A 26 9.45 -1.81 2.26
CA GLY A 26 8.75 -2.11 3.50
C GLY A 26 9.14 -3.44 4.13
N THR A 27 8.53 -3.73 5.28
CA THR A 27 8.68 -5.02 5.97
C THR A 27 7.33 -5.64 6.24
N LEU A 28 7.14 -6.88 5.81
CA LEU A 28 5.97 -7.69 6.08
C LEU A 28 6.28 -8.68 7.20
N TYR A 29 5.54 -8.58 8.29
CA TYR A 29 5.58 -9.51 9.42
C TYR A 29 4.41 -10.48 9.33
N LYS A 30 4.68 -11.77 9.37
CA LYS A 30 3.68 -12.83 9.24
C LYS A 30 3.94 -14.00 10.19
N ASP A 31 2.94 -14.84 10.40
CA ASP A 31 3.16 -16.15 10.97
C ASP A 31 4.07 -17.00 10.06
N GLN A 32 4.89 -17.85 10.65
CA GLN A 32 5.88 -18.64 9.93
C GLN A 32 5.26 -19.46 8.78
N HIS A 33 4.05 -19.98 8.97
CA HIS A 33 3.37 -20.89 8.05
C HIS A 33 2.24 -20.23 7.23
N CYS A 34 2.19 -18.88 7.18
CA CYS A 34 1.17 -18.16 6.44
C CYS A 34 1.49 -18.09 4.93
N GLU A 35 0.96 -19.02 4.15
CA GLU A 35 1.18 -19.08 2.68
C GLU A 35 0.47 -17.92 1.95
N CYS A 36 -0.76 -17.58 2.34
CA CYS A 36 -1.48 -16.45 1.74
C CYS A 36 -0.77 -15.12 1.97
N CYS A 37 -0.03 -14.96 3.08
CA CYS A 37 0.78 -13.78 3.35
C CYS A 37 1.95 -13.67 2.36
N GLU A 38 2.58 -14.79 2.00
CA GLU A 38 3.63 -14.82 0.98
C GLU A 38 3.08 -14.53 -0.42
N ALA A 39 1.92 -15.09 -0.74
CA ALA A 39 1.24 -14.80 -2.00
C ALA A 39 0.85 -13.31 -2.12
N HIS A 40 0.44 -12.67 -1.01
CA HIS A 40 0.19 -11.23 -0.98
C HIS A 40 1.47 -10.41 -1.15
N ALA A 41 2.56 -10.81 -0.49
CA ALA A 41 3.86 -10.16 -0.67
C ALA A 41 4.35 -10.25 -2.13
N GLU A 42 4.16 -11.39 -2.77
CA GLU A 42 4.51 -11.57 -4.18
C GLU A 42 3.65 -10.70 -5.11
N TYR A 43 2.35 -10.60 -4.84
CA TYR A 43 1.47 -9.67 -5.55
C TYR A 43 1.97 -8.22 -5.41
N LEU A 44 2.32 -7.79 -4.21
CA LEU A 44 2.83 -6.44 -3.98
C LEU A 44 4.18 -6.20 -4.68
N ARG A 45 5.08 -7.18 -4.69
CA ARG A 45 6.36 -7.08 -5.42
C ARG A 45 6.14 -6.86 -6.91
N LYS A 46 5.20 -7.59 -7.53
CA LYS A 46 4.80 -7.41 -8.94
C LYS A 46 4.20 -6.02 -9.22
N ASN A 47 3.79 -5.31 -8.17
CA ASN A 47 3.18 -3.99 -8.24
C ASN A 47 4.12 -2.87 -7.73
N GLY A 48 5.43 -3.09 -7.71
CA GLY A 48 6.42 -2.04 -7.43
C GLY A 48 6.82 -1.89 -5.97
N PHE A 49 6.55 -2.91 -5.14
CA PHE A 49 7.01 -2.94 -3.75
C PHE A 49 8.24 -3.85 -3.64
N ASP A 50 9.14 -3.50 -2.73
CA ASP A 50 10.22 -4.35 -2.26
C ASP A 50 10.01 -4.62 -0.78
N LEU A 51 9.57 -5.84 -0.45
CA LEU A 51 9.18 -6.22 0.90
C LEU A 51 10.16 -7.25 1.48
N LYS A 52 10.79 -6.87 2.60
CA LYS A 52 11.45 -7.83 3.49
C LYS A 52 10.39 -8.62 4.23
N ILE A 53 10.46 -9.96 4.22
CA ILE A 53 9.55 -10.83 4.98
C ILE A 53 10.22 -11.25 6.27
N GLU A 54 9.53 -11.08 7.39
CA GLU A 54 9.96 -11.49 8.72
C GLU A 54 8.90 -12.36 9.41
N ALA A 55 9.31 -13.52 9.92
CA ALA A 55 8.46 -14.33 10.77
C ALA A 55 8.27 -13.65 12.14
N ALA A 56 7.03 -13.57 12.61
CA ALA A 56 6.68 -12.98 13.90
C ALA A 56 5.90 -13.96 14.76
N LYS A 57 6.39 -14.27 15.96
CA LYS A 57 5.73 -15.20 16.88
C LYS A 57 4.46 -14.59 17.51
N ASN A 58 4.44 -13.28 17.75
CA ASN A 58 3.36 -12.55 18.44
C ASN A 58 2.77 -11.48 17.52
N LEU A 59 2.18 -11.90 16.41
CA LEU A 59 1.67 -10.98 15.40
C LEU A 59 0.57 -10.06 15.95
N ALA A 60 -0.39 -10.60 16.71
CA ALA A 60 -1.47 -9.82 17.34
C ALA A 60 -0.94 -8.74 18.28
N GLU A 61 0.05 -9.07 19.11
CA GLU A 61 0.69 -8.09 20.00
C GLU A 61 1.41 -6.99 19.22
N ARG A 62 2.09 -7.35 18.12
CA ARG A 62 2.75 -6.41 17.23
C ARG A 62 1.74 -5.44 16.57
N SER A 63 0.58 -5.93 16.19
CA SER A 63 -0.51 -5.12 15.64
C SER A 63 -1.06 -4.14 16.68
N ILE A 64 -1.28 -4.61 17.92
CA ILE A 64 -1.72 -3.76 19.05
C ILE A 64 -0.68 -2.67 19.34
N GLN A 65 0.60 -3.02 19.41
CA GLN A 65 1.69 -2.05 19.62
C GLN A 65 1.81 -1.03 18.50
N ALA A 66 1.42 -1.41 17.28
CA ALA A 66 1.33 -0.50 16.14
C ALA A 66 0.08 0.38 16.15
N GLY A 67 -0.82 0.22 17.13
CA GLY A 67 -2.05 0.99 17.26
C GLY A 67 -3.26 0.43 16.51
N VAL A 68 -3.17 -0.80 16.00
CA VAL A 68 -4.28 -1.46 15.31
C VAL A 68 -5.27 -2.00 16.33
N PRO A 69 -6.55 -1.57 16.32
CA PRO A 69 -7.54 -2.04 17.29
C PRO A 69 -7.85 -3.53 17.12
N PRO A 70 -8.23 -4.24 18.19
CA PRO A 70 -8.80 -5.57 18.08
C PRO A 70 -9.97 -5.60 17.09
N GLY A 71 -10.08 -6.64 16.27
CA GLY A 71 -11.09 -6.73 15.21
C GLY A 71 -10.71 -6.09 13.87
N PHE A 72 -9.60 -5.32 13.83
CA PHE A 72 -9.02 -4.77 12.59
C PHE A 72 -7.68 -5.43 12.25
N GLN A 73 -7.31 -6.47 12.96
CA GLN A 73 -6.09 -7.23 12.72
C GLN A 73 -6.29 -8.23 11.58
N GLY A 74 -5.25 -8.42 10.79
CA GLY A 74 -5.18 -9.40 9.70
C GLY A 74 -4.23 -10.57 10.03
N CYS A 75 -3.93 -11.37 9.01
CA CYS A 75 -2.97 -12.48 9.12
C CYS A 75 -1.50 -12.04 8.98
N HIS A 76 -1.25 -10.79 8.66
CA HIS A 76 0.07 -10.16 8.59
C HIS A 76 -0.06 -8.65 8.73
N ILE A 77 1.04 -8.02 9.11
CA ILE A 77 1.18 -6.56 9.19
C ILE A 77 2.34 -6.11 8.29
N ILE A 78 2.13 -5.10 7.46
CA ILE A 78 3.17 -4.49 6.64
C ILE A 78 3.47 -3.10 7.19
N LYS A 79 4.76 -2.77 7.31
CA LYS A 79 5.22 -1.42 7.69
C LYS A 79 5.92 -0.77 6.51
N ILE A 80 5.42 0.41 6.10
CA ILE A 80 5.97 1.22 5.00
C ILE A 80 5.90 2.69 5.39
N ASN A 81 7.02 3.40 5.37
CA ASN A 81 7.08 4.86 5.59
C ASN A 81 6.34 5.35 6.86
N GLY A 82 6.40 4.56 7.94
CA GLY A 82 5.72 4.89 9.20
C GLY A 82 4.24 4.48 9.27
N TYR A 83 3.63 4.05 8.16
CA TYR A 83 2.27 3.51 8.13
C TYR A 83 2.27 1.99 8.34
N VAL A 84 1.14 1.50 8.84
CA VAL A 84 0.87 0.06 8.99
C VAL A 84 -0.29 -0.36 8.07
N PHE A 85 -0.16 -1.55 7.50
CA PHE A 85 -1.19 -2.14 6.63
C PHE A 85 -1.48 -3.55 7.11
N GLU A 86 -2.73 -3.80 7.45
CA GLU A 86 -3.22 -5.09 7.95
C GLU A 86 -4.09 -5.79 6.90
N GLY A 87 -3.80 -7.07 6.68
CA GLY A 87 -4.58 -7.89 5.74
C GLY A 87 -4.24 -7.63 4.26
N HIS A 88 -5.05 -8.20 3.39
CA HIS A 88 -4.78 -8.32 1.95
C HIS A 88 -5.29 -7.11 1.14
N ILE A 89 -4.71 -5.94 1.38
CA ILE A 89 -5.07 -4.68 0.71
C ILE A 89 -4.42 -4.61 -0.66
N THR A 90 -5.16 -4.12 -1.67
CA THR A 90 -4.62 -3.93 -3.03
C THR A 90 -3.52 -2.87 -3.07
N SER A 91 -2.56 -3.06 -3.98
CA SER A 91 -1.41 -2.16 -4.19
C SER A 91 -1.81 -0.71 -4.41
N ASP A 92 -2.90 -0.47 -5.16
CA ASP A 92 -3.35 0.87 -5.51
C ASP A 92 -3.89 1.63 -4.29
N ILE A 93 -4.58 0.94 -3.38
CA ILE A 93 -5.07 1.53 -2.14
C ILE A 93 -3.89 1.88 -1.21
N ILE A 94 -2.88 1.01 -1.11
CA ILE A 94 -1.66 1.28 -0.36
C ILE A 94 -0.93 2.50 -0.93
N LYS A 95 -0.69 2.51 -2.25
CA LYS A 95 -0.02 3.63 -2.94
C LYS A 95 -0.77 4.94 -2.76
N ARG A 96 -2.11 4.92 -2.82
CA ARG A 96 -2.93 6.10 -2.58
C ARG A 96 -2.71 6.69 -1.20
N LEU A 97 -2.73 5.88 -0.13
CA LEU A 97 -2.46 6.36 1.22
C LEU A 97 -1.05 6.96 1.35
N LEU A 98 -0.05 6.28 0.76
CA LEU A 98 1.34 6.76 0.80
C LEU A 98 1.49 8.11 0.06
N ALA A 99 0.77 8.32 -1.03
CA ALA A 99 0.77 9.59 -1.77
C ALA A 99 0.00 10.71 -1.05
N GLU A 100 -1.14 10.40 -0.44
CA GLU A 100 -1.95 11.36 0.34
C GLU A 100 -1.26 11.79 1.64
N HIS A 101 -0.46 10.93 2.20
CA HIS A 101 0.34 11.14 3.42
C HIS A 101 -0.45 11.77 4.59
N PRO A 102 -1.62 11.23 4.99
CA PRO A 102 -2.46 11.83 6.03
C PRO A 102 -1.81 11.77 7.40
N GLN A 103 -1.76 12.90 8.10
CA GLN A 103 -1.04 13.03 9.38
C GLN A 103 -1.80 12.45 10.58
N ASP A 104 -3.12 12.26 10.46
CA ASP A 104 -3.99 11.73 11.53
C ASP A 104 -4.25 10.23 11.44
N VAL A 105 -3.73 9.56 10.39
CA VAL A 105 -3.87 8.12 10.12
C VAL A 105 -2.57 7.41 10.44
N ILE A 106 -2.66 6.26 11.11
CA ILE A 106 -1.52 5.37 11.34
C ILE A 106 -1.40 4.28 10.28
N GLY A 107 -2.46 3.97 9.56
CA GLY A 107 -2.47 2.94 8.52
C GLY A 107 -3.86 2.52 8.07
N LEU A 108 -3.89 1.42 7.31
CA LEU A 108 -5.12 0.83 6.78
C LEU A 108 -5.28 -0.61 7.24
N SER A 109 -6.54 -1.05 7.30
CA SER A 109 -6.89 -2.45 7.55
C SER A 109 -7.97 -2.94 6.61
N LEU A 110 -7.78 -4.13 6.08
CA LEU A 110 -8.83 -5.01 5.56
C LEU A 110 -8.99 -6.16 6.56
N PRO A 111 -9.94 -6.08 7.50
CA PRO A 111 -10.09 -7.08 8.55
C PRO A 111 -10.59 -8.42 8.03
N GLY A 112 -10.22 -9.48 8.72
CA GLY A 112 -10.59 -10.85 8.37
C GLY A 112 -9.72 -11.42 7.25
N MET A 113 -10.20 -12.50 6.64
CA MET A 113 -9.52 -13.22 5.56
C MET A 113 -10.51 -13.50 4.42
N PRO A 114 -10.98 -12.46 3.72
CA PRO A 114 -11.96 -12.63 2.65
C PRO A 114 -11.35 -13.30 1.42
N SER A 115 -12.14 -14.15 0.75
CA SER A 115 -11.73 -14.75 -0.53
C SER A 115 -11.66 -13.73 -1.67
N GLY A 116 -10.89 -14.04 -2.72
CA GLY A 116 -10.81 -13.24 -3.93
C GLY A 116 -10.07 -11.91 -3.81
N VAL A 117 -9.35 -11.68 -2.70
CA VAL A 117 -8.40 -10.58 -2.55
C VAL A 117 -6.99 -11.04 -2.95
N PRO A 118 -6.03 -10.14 -3.21
CA PRO A 118 -4.68 -10.52 -3.59
C PRO A 118 -4.04 -11.50 -2.59
N GLY A 119 -3.57 -12.65 -3.07
CA GLY A 119 -2.99 -13.72 -2.24
C GLY A 119 -4.00 -14.65 -1.58
N MET A 120 -5.30 -14.44 -1.78
CA MET A 120 -6.37 -15.32 -1.30
C MET A 120 -7.14 -15.91 -2.48
N GLU A 121 -7.30 -17.22 -2.49
CA GLU A 121 -8.05 -17.93 -3.52
C GLU A 121 -9.57 -17.74 -3.35
N GLY A 122 -10.29 -18.13 -4.42
CA GLY A 122 -11.75 -18.14 -4.45
C GLY A 122 -12.38 -16.90 -5.08
N PRO A 123 -13.71 -16.94 -5.30
CA PRO A 123 -14.42 -15.83 -5.90
C PRO A 123 -14.59 -14.67 -4.93
N ARG A 124 -14.54 -13.45 -5.45
CA ARG A 124 -14.95 -12.27 -4.72
C ARG A 124 -16.47 -12.14 -4.83
N ASN A 125 -17.17 -12.26 -3.72
CA ASN A 125 -18.62 -12.26 -3.68
C ASN A 125 -19.24 -10.91 -3.26
N SER A 126 -18.39 -9.95 -2.80
CA SER A 126 -18.86 -8.64 -2.36
C SER A 126 -17.73 -7.60 -2.44
N SER A 127 -18.14 -6.34 -2.38
CA SER A 127 -17.22 -5.22 -2.16
C SER A 127 -16.75 -5.24 -0.70
N LEU A 128 -15.46 -5.07 -0.48
CA LEU A 128 -14.81 -5.16 0.83
C LEU A 128 -14.34 -3.78 1.28
N ALA A 129 -14.76 -3.36 2.47
CA ALA A 129 -14.36 -2.10 3.04
C ALA A 129 -12.92 -2.18 3.59
N VAL A 130 -12.08 -1.24 3.17
CA VAL A 130 -10.76 -0.97 3.75
C VAL A 130 -10.90 0.23 4.68
N TYR A 131 -10.43 0.09 5.90
CA TYR A 131 -10.58 1.09 6.95
C TYR A 131 -9.27 1.82 7.22
N ALA A 132 -9.33 3.14 7.31
CA ALA A 132 -8.27 3.94 7.90
C ALA A 132 -8.33 3.83 9.43
N ILE A 133 -7.18 3.58 10.04
CA ILE A 133 -6.99 3.56 11.49
C ILE A 133 -6.37 4.89 11.89
N LYS A 134 -7.05 5.65 12.74
CA LYS A 134 -6.60 6.97 13.16
C LYS A 134 -5.75 6.91 14.42
N LYS A 135 -4.91 7.93 14.63
CA LYS A 135 -4.06 8.08 15.83
C LYS A 135 -4.85 8.08 17.14
N ASN A 136 -6.11 8.50 17.12
CA ASN A 136 -7.00 8.48 18.28
C ASN A 136 -7.69 7.11 18.52
N GLY A 137 -7.32 6.07 17.76
CA GLY A 137 -7.89 4.72 17.84
C GLY A 137 -9.23 4.54 17.13
N THR A 138 -9.81 5.58 16.55
CA THR A 138 -11.04 5.43 15.74
C THR A 138 -10.74 4.92 14.34
N THR A 139 -11.74 4.30 13.73
CA THR A 139 -11.64 3.79 12.36
C THR A 139 -12.69 4.43 11.46
N LYS A 140 -12.37 4.56 10.16
CA LYS A 140 -13.29 5.08 9.14
C LYS A 140 -13.06 4.35 7.84
N THR A 141 -14.12 4.05 7.09
CA THR A 141 -13.97 3.54 5.72
C THR A 141 -13.14 4.49 4.88
N TYR A 142 -12.06 3.99 4.31
CA TYR A 142 -11.13 4.72 3.46
C TYR A 142 -11.36 4.42 1.98
N ALA A 143 -11.57 3.15 1.67
CA ALA A 143 -11.78 2.66 0.31
C ALA A 143 -12.64 1.40 0.32
N THR A 144 -12.98 0.96 -0.87
CA THR A 144 -13.51 -0.39 -1.13
C THR A 144 -12.66 -1.06 -2.20
N GLN A 145 -12.48 -2.34 -2.08
CA GLN A 145 -11.81 -3.16 -3.09
C GLN A 145 -12.63 -4.39 -3.47
#